data_90c53f5f2ddc704c556cf1e6b7bdc867
#
_entry.id   90c53f5f2ddc704c556cf1e6b7bdc867
#
_cell.length_a   1.000
_cell.length_b   1.000
_cell.length_c   1.000
_cell.angle_alpha   90.00
_cell.angle_beta   90.00
_cell.angle_gamma   90.00
#
_symmetry.space_group_name_H-M   'P 1'
#
loop_
_entity.id
_entity.type
_entity.pdbx_description
1 polymer ?
#
loop_
_entity_poly.entity_id
_entity_poly.type
_entity_poly.pdbx_seq_one_letter_code
_entity_poly.pdbx_strand_id
1 'polypeptide(L)'
;MTKYIYSILLSFIMIFAFVGCSDQQSAQGVSDNEIVLGMHTDISGPVSSFGKYSVEGAQMRIKEINDAGGIHGRNLKIIAEDHQYQVPRAVQAANKLLNKDKIFLMVASLGTPMNNAVFESQAEKDVPNLFPLSAARSMTDPLHR
;
A
#
# COMPACT_ATOMS: atom_id res chain seq x y z
N MET A 1 26.37 54.58 6.18
CA MET A 1 25.36 53.90 5.30
C MET A 1 25.80 52.54 4.81
N THR A 2 27.02 52.29 4.41
CA THR A 2 27.55 51.02 3.86
C THR A 2 27.43 49.82 4.81
N LYS A 3 27.66 50.02 6.12
CA LYS A 3 27.59 48.94 7.12
C LYS A 3 26.19 48.31 7.30
N TYR A 4 25.13 49.12 7.13
CA TYR A 4 23.74 48.63 7.25
C TYR A 4 23.30 47.86 6.00
N ILE A 5 23.85 48.20 4.82
CA ILE A 5 23.58 47.51 3.56
C ILE A 5 24.10 46.07 3.61
N TYR A 6 25.31 45.84 4.12
CA TYR A 6 25.88 44.51 4.29
C TYR A 6 25.10 43.67 5.31
N SER A 7 24.61 44.26 6.41
CA SER A 7 23.83 43.58 7.42
C SER A 7 22.46 43.14 6.86
N ILE A 8 21.81 43.96 6.02
CA ILE A 8 20.53 43.61 5.40
C ILE A 8 20.73 42.54 4.32
N LEU A 9 21.81 42.60 3.52
CA LEU A 9 22.13 41.56 2.53
C LEU A 9 22.42 40.21 3.19
N LEU A 10 23.16 40.21 4.28
CA LEU A 10 23.47 38.98 5.03
C LEU A 10 22.20 38.34 5.64
N SER A 11 21.26 39.18 6.11
CA SER A 11 19.98 38.71 6.65
C SER A 11 19.08 38.09 5.57
N PHE A 12 19.12 38.65 4.35
CA PHE A 12 18.34 38.10 3.21
C PHE A 12 18.89 36.78 2.70
N ILE A 13 20.20 36.56 2.74
CA ILE A 13 20.85 35.30 2.33
C ILE A 13 20.53 34.19 3.34
N MET A 14 20.42 34.52 4.63
CA MET A 14 20.08 33.52 5.67
C MET A 14 18.64 33.00 5.55
N ILE A 15 17.71 33.78 5.03
CA ILE A 15 16.30 33.36 4.86
C ILE A 15 16.14 32.37 3.70
N PHE A 16 16.98 32.45 2.66
CA PHE A 16 16.96 31.54 1.52
C PHE A 16 17.55 30.15 1.78
N ALA A 17 18.35 29.98 2.85
CA ALA A 17 18.98 28.70 3.17
C ALA A 17 18.06 27.71 3.89
N PHE A 18 16.84 28.10 4.29
CA PHE A 18 15.87 27.24 4.97
C PHE A 18 14.78 26.66 4.06
N VAL A 19 14.80 26.93 2.77
CA VAL A 19 13.98 26.18 1.80
C VAL A 19 14.74 24.90 1.42
N GLY A 20 15.04 24.08 2.42
CA GLY A 20 15.41 22.71 2.21
C GLY A 20 14.16 21.98 1.70
N CYS A 21 14.11 21.63 0.42
CA CYS A 21 13.25 20.57 -0.06
C CYS A 21 13.54 19.34 0.83
N SER A 22 12.66 19.05 1.77
CA SER A 22 12.58 17.70 2.29
C SER A 22 12.11 16.86 1.11
N ASP A 23 13.00 16.08 0.51
CA ASP A 23 12.62 14.93 -0.30
C ASP A 23 11.79 14.03 0.64
N GLN A 24 10.49 14.29 0.66
CA GLN A 24 9.55 13.45 1.36
C GLN A 24 9.48 12.19 0.50
N GLN A 25 10.35 11.23 0.85
CA GLN A 25 10.36 9.92 0.20
C GLN A 25 8.97 9.33 0.38
N SER A 26 8.16 9.42 -0.67
CA SER A 26 6.80 8.90 -0.65
C SER A 26 6.87 7.40 -0.39
N ALA A 27 6.04 6.90 0.52
CA ALA A 27 5.94 5.47 0.76
C ALA A 27 5.62 4.73 -0.54
N GLN A 28 6.11 3.49 -0.67
CA GLN A 28 5.79 2.65 -1.82
C GLN A 28 4.27 2.62 -2.05
N GLY A 29 3.83 2.75 -3.29
CA GLY A 29 2.42 2.72 -3.67
C GLY A 29 1.61 3.97 -3.33
N VAL A 30 2.27 5.03 -2.90
CA VAL A 30 1.65 6.34 -2.64
C VAL A 30 2.26 7.38 -3.57
N SER A 31 1.42 8.07 -4.33
CA SER A 31 1.79 9.22 -5.17
C SER A 31 1.00 10.45 -4.75
N ASP A 32 1.18 11.55 -5.47
CA ASP A 32 0.40 12.78 -5.23
C ASP A 32 -1.10 12.59 -5.46
N ASN A 33 -1.49 11.65 -6.33
CA ASN A 33 -2.87 11.48 -6.79
C ASN A 33 -3.48 10.12 -6.49
N GLU A 34 -2.68 9.11 -6.11
CA GLU A 34 -3.14 7.72 -5.99
C GLU A 34 -2.48 6.99 -4.82
N ILE A 35 -3.24 6.12 -4.17
CA ILE A 35 -2.77 5.10 -3.22
C ILE A 35 -3.15 3.73 -3.78
N VAL A 36 -2.15 2.88 -4.04
CA VAL A 36 -2.34 1.56 -4.65
C VAL A 36 -2.43 0.48 -3.59
N LEU A 37 -3.55 -0.22 -3.53
CA LEU A 37 -3.81 -1.35 -2.66
C LEU A 37 -3.67 -2.66 -3.45
N GLY A 38 -3.25 -3.73 -2.79
CA GLY A 38 -3.16 -5.05 -3.38
C GLY A 38 -4.09 -6.05 -2.69
N MET A 39 -4.53 -7.05 -3.43
CA MET A 39 -5.26 -8.20 -2.90
C MET A 39 -4.87 -9.44 -3.70
N HIS A 40 -4.37 -10.48 -3.05
CA HIS A 40 -4.31 -11.80 -3.66
C HIS A 40 -5.49 -12.63 -3.14
N THR A 41 -6.28 -13.19 -4.05
CA THR A 41 -7.52 -13.87 -3.67
C THR A 41 -7.87 -14.99 -4.66
N ASP A 42 -8.87 -15.78 -4.36
CA ASP A 42 -9.40 -16.80 -5.27
C ASP A 42 -10.56 -16.21 -6.08
N ILE A 43 -10.33 -15.95 -7.36
CA ILE A 43 -11.39 -15.43 -8.26
C ILE A 43 -12.01 -16.54 -9.11
N SER A 44 -11.25 -17.59 -9.44
CA SER A 44 -11.69 -18.62 -10.37
C SER A 44 -11.53 -20.05 -9.85
N GLY A 45 -11.08 -20.23 -8.60
CA GLY A 45 -10.88 -21.54 -7.97
C GLY A 45 -12.05 -21.98 -7.08
N PRO A 46 -11.78 -22.94 -6.16
CA PRO A 46 -12.81 -23.64 -5.38
C PRO A 46 -13.55 -22.77 -4.36
N VAL A 47 -12.96 -21.65 -3.93
CA VAL A 47 -13.59 -20.70 -2.99
C VAL A 47 -13.83 -19.33 -3.61
N SER A 48 -13.97 -19.30 -4.94
CA SER A 48 -14.07 -18.05 -5.72
C SER A 48 -15.26 -17.16 -5.34
N SER A 49 -16.31 -17.69 -4.74
CA SER A 49 -17.41 -16.87 -4.21
C SER A 49 -16.91 -15.89 -3.12
N PHE A 50 -16.05 -16.34 -2.21
CA PHE A 50 -15.45 -15.47 -1.19
C PHE A 50 -14.56 -14.39 -1.82
N GLY A 51 -13.69 -14.80 -2.76
CA GLY A 51 -12.77 -13.87 -3.42
C GLY A 51 -13.49 -12.83 -4.25
N LYS A 52 -14.44 -13.23 -5.08
CA LYS A 52 -15.23 -12.31 -5.92
C LYS A 52 -15.97 -11.26 -5.10
N TYR A 53 -16.72 -11.69 -4.08
CA TYR A 53 -17.47 -10.75 -3.24
C TYR A 53 -16.55 -9.84 -2.42
N SER A 54 -15.37 -10.32 -2.02
CA SER A 54 -14.38 -9.48 -1.36
C SER A 54 -13.84 -8.39 -2.29
N VAL A 55 -13.55 -8.74 -3.56
CA VAL A 55 -13.11 -7.78 -4.57
C VAL A 55 -14.21 -6.76 -4.86
N GLU A 56 -15.43 -7.21 -5.11
CA GLU A 56 -16.59 -6.35 -5.39
C GLU A 56 -16.86 -5.39 -4.21
N GLY A 57 -16.90 -5.90 -2.99
CA GLY A 57 -17.09 -5.08 -1.79
C GLY A 57 -16.00 -4.03 -1.60
N ALA A 58 -14.74 -4.41 -1.83
CA ALA A 58 -13.61 -3.48 -1.78
C ALA A 58 -13.73 -2.40 -2.87
N GLN A 59 -14.07 -2.77 -4.09
CA GLN A 59 -14.26 -1.83 -5.20
C GLN A 59 -15.42 -0.86 -4.96
N MET A 60 -16.55 -1.34 -4.41
CA MET A 60 -17.67 -0.48 -4.02
C MET A 60 -17.24 0.56 -3.00
N ARG A 61 -16.54 0.13 -1.94
CA ARG A 61 -16.08 1.05 -0.89
C ARG A 61 -15.04 2.04 -1.41
N ILE A 62 -14.12 1.60 -2.25
CA ILE A 62 -13.13 2.45 -2.92
C ILE A 62 -13.82 3.50 -3.78
N LYS A 63 -14.84 3.09 -4.53
CA LYS A 63 -15.62 4.04 -5.34
C LYS A 63 -16.28 5.13 -4.47
N GLU A 64 -16.92 4.76 -3.39
CA GLU A 64 -17.53 5.73 -2.45
C GLU A 64 -16.49 6.73 -1.91
N ILE A 65 -15.30 6.23 -1.52
CA ILE A 65 -14.23 7.09 -1.01
C ILE A 65 -13.73 8.03 -2.10
N ASN A 66 -13.53 7.53 -3.32
CA ASN A 66 -13.04 8.33 -4.43
C ASN A 66 -14.06 9.38 -4.87
N ASP A 67 -15.35 9.02 -4.91
CA ASP A 67 -16.45 9.97 -5.21
C ASP A 67 -16.54 11.09 -4.15
N ALA A 68 -16.14 10.81 -2.92
CA ALA A 68 -16.06 11.80 -1.83
C ALA A 68 -14.75 12.64 -1.83
N GLY A 69 -13.88 12.48 -2.83
CA GLY A 69 -12.63 13.23 -2.97
C GLY A 69 -11.38 12.48 -2.52
N GLY A 70 -11.48 11.18 -2.29
CA GLY A 70 -10.34 10.31 -1.96
C GLY A 70 -9.80 10.50 -0.54
N ILE A 71 -8.59 10.05 -0.30
CA ILE A 71 -7.88 10.18 0.97
C ILE A 71 -6.87 11.33 0.84
N HIS A 72 -7.12 12.43 1.49
CA HIS A 72 -6.32 13.66 1.37
C HIS A 72 -6.09 14.06 -0.11
N GLY A 73 -7.14 13.95 -0.94
CA GLY A 73 -7.10 14.28 -2.36
C GLY A 73 -6.51 13.18 -3.26
N ARG A 74 -6.16 12.00 -2.71
CA ARG A 74 -5.64 10.86 -3.46
C ARG A 74 -6.73 9.82 -3.68
N ASN A 75 -6.85 9.34 -4.90
CA ASN A 75 -7.75 8.23 -5.20
C ASN A 75 -7.16 6.90 -4.71
N LEU A 76 -8.01 6.04 -4.19
CA LEU A 76 -7.66 4.66 -3.92
C LEU A 76 -7.80 3.83 -5.19
N LYS A 77 -6.86 2.91 -5.41
CA LYS A 77 -6.90 1.89 -6.45
C LYS A 77 -6.62 0.54 -5.85
N ILE A 78 -7.38 -0.48 -6.23
CA ILE A 78 -7.13 -1.85 -5.83
C ILE A 78 -6.73 -2.70 -7.03
N ILE A 79 -5.68 -3.50 -6.86
CA ILE A 79 -5.24 -4.52 -7.83
C ILE A 79 -5.49 -5.88 -7.17
N ALA A 80 -6.40 -6.65 -7.76
CA ALA A 80 -6.72 -8.00 -7.30
C ALA A 80 -6.10 -9.05 -8.25
N GLU A 81 -5.34 -9.98 -7.67
CA GLU A 81 -4.68 -11.08 -8.37
C GLU A 81 -5.30 -12.41 -8.00
N ASP A 82 -5.61 -13.21 -9.01
CA ASP A 82 -6.22 -14.53 -8.86
C ASP A 82 -5.18 -15.61 -8.58
N HIS A 83 -5.24 -16.24 -7.42
CA HIS A 83 -4.36 -17.37 -7.09
C HIS A 83 -5.04 -18.74 -7.17
N GLN A 84 -6.33 -18.80 -7.49
CA GLN A 84 -7.08 -20.06 -7.64
C GLN A 84 -6.96 -21.01 -6.44
N TYR A 85 -6.81 -20.45 -5.24
CA TYR A 85 -6.55 -21.17 -3.99
C TYR A 85 -5.30 -22.09 -4.04
N GLN A 86 -4.26 -21.69 -4.78
CA GLN A 86 -3.01 -22.42 -4.96
C GLN A 86 -1.82 -21.60 -4.42
N VAL A 87 -1.06 -22.19 -3.50
CA VAL A 87 0.10 -21.51 -2.86
C VAL A 87 1.13 -20.99 -3.88
N PRO A 88 1.57 -21.75 -4.89
CA PRO A 88 2.52 -21.22 -5.86
C PRO A 88 2.01 -20.00 -6.63
N ARG A 89 0.72 -19.97 -6.95
CA ARG A 89 0.08 -18.84 -7.61
C ARG A 89 -0.04 -17.63 -6.68
N ALA A 90 -0.32 -17.86 -5.40
CA ALA A 90 -0.34 -16.77 -4.41
C ALA A 90 1.04 -16.11 -4.26
N VAL A 91 2.11 -16.89 -4.26
CA VAL A 91 3.48 -16.36 -4.25
C VAL A 91 3.76 -15.55 -5.53
N GLN A 92 3.35 -16.00 -6.70
CA GLN A 92 3.49 -15.24 -7.95
C GLN A 92 2.67 -13.94 -7.92
N ALA A 93 1.42 -14.00 -7.45
CA ALA A 93 0.53 -12.85 -7.31
C ALA A 93 1.13 -11.82 -6.34
N ALA A 94 1.59 -12.25 -5.17
CA ALA A 94 2.23 -11.38 -4.20
C ALA A 94 3.52 -10.76 -4.76
N ASN A 95 4.38 -11.52 -5.42
CA ASN A 95 5.57 -10.98 -6.07
C ASN A 95 5.26 -9.90 -7.12
N LYS A 96 4.18 -10.10 -7.90
CA LYS A 96 3.72 -9.09 -8.85
C LYS A 96 3.26 -7.82 -8.12
N LEU A 97 2.38 -7.97 -7.14
CA LEU A 97 1.84 -6.84 -6.35
C LEU A 97 2.96 -6.05 -5.64
N LEU A 98 3.91 -6.75 -5.03
CA LEU A 98 4.99 -6.13 -4.25
C LEU A 98 6.07 -5.47 -5.11
N ASN A 99 6.50 -6.13 -6.20
CA ASN A 99 7.69 -5.72 -6.94
C ASN A 99 7.36 -4.98 -8.24
N LYS A 100 6.27 -5.34 -8.92
CA LYS A 100 5.87 -4.73 -10.20
C LYS A 100 4.86 -3.61 -9.98
N ASP A 101 3.78 -3.91 -9.28
CA ASP A 101 2.68 -2.96 -9.04
C ASP A 101 3.02 -2.01 -7.87
N LYS A 102 3.99 -2.39 -7.02
CA LYS A 102 4.52 -1.59 -5.89
C LYS A 102 3.40 -1.07 -5.00
N ILE A 103 2.55 -1.97 -4.53
CA ILE A 103 1.41 -1.62 -3.68
C ILE A 103 1.84 -1.02 -2.35
N PHE A 104 1.01 -0.14 -1.78
CA PHE A 104 1.22 0.44 -0.44
C PHE A 104 0.93 -0.56 0.67
N LEU A 105 -0.20 -1.26 0.56
CA LEU A 105 -0.59 -2.29 1.51
C LEU A 105 -1.39 -3.41 0.82
N MET A 106 -1.37 -4.59 1.45
CA MET A 106 -2.23 -5.71 1.11
C MET A 106 -3.52 -5.62 1.93
N VAL A 107 -4.67 -5.92 1.32
CA VAL A 107 -5.97 -5.89 2.00
C VAL A 107 -6.79 -7.14 1.69
N ALA A 108 -7.44 -7.69 2.69
CA ALA A 108 -8.38 -8.81 2.58
C ALA A 108 -7.87 -10.02 1.78
N SER A 109 -6.57 -10.31 1.85
CA SER A 109 -5.96 -11.43 1.14
C SER A 109 -6.47 -12.77 1.65
N LEU A 110 -6.90 -13.64 0.71
CA LEU A 110 -7.65 -14.85 1.04
C LEU A 110 -6.75 -16.08 1.18
N GLY A 111 -6.99 -16.83 2.24
CA GLY A 111 -6.49 -18.20 2.45
C GLY A 111 -5.28 -18.27 3.38
N THR A 112 -5.41 -19.14 4.37
CA THR A 112 -4.37 -19.34 5.41
C THR A 112 -3.04 -19.81 4.83
N PRO A 113 -2.95 -20.88 4.01
CA PRO A 113 -1.66 -21.31 3.47
C PRO A 113 -1.06 -20.28 2.49
N MET A 114 -1.89 -19.52 1.76
CA MET A 114 -1.45 -18.49 0.85
C MET A 114 -0.85 -17.30 1.61
N ASN A 115 -1.54 -16.80 2.63
CA ASN A 115 -1.02 -15.71 3.47
C ASN A 115 0.28 -16.10 4.16
N ASN A 116 0.37 -17.33 4.72
CA ASN A 116 1.61 -17.81 5.34
C ASN A 116 2.79 -17.86 4.36
N ALA A 117 2.56 -18.25 3.11
CA ALA A 117 3.61 -18.37 2.11
C ALA A 117 4.15 -17.03 1.60
N VAL A 118 3.38 -15.95 1.75
CA VAL A 118 3.77 -14.61 1.26
C VAL A 118 4.17 -13.63 2.38
N PHE A 119 3.97 -14.03 3.63
CA PHE A 119 4.16 -13.17 4.80
C PHE A 119 5.58 -12.57 4.88
N GLU A 120 6.62 -13.39 4.72
CA GLU A 120 8.01 -12.93 4.79
C GLU A 120 8.31 -11.89 3.70
N SER A 121 7.88 -12.15 2.45
CA SER A 121 8.11 -11.22 1.34
C SER A 121 7.37 -9.89 1.50
N GLN A 122 6.23 -9.88 2.20
CA GLN A 122 5.53 -8.66 2.57
C GLN A 122 6.29 -7.88 3.64
N ALA A 123 6.75 -8.59 4.69
CA ALA A 123 7.52 -7.99 5.78
C ALA A 123 8.85 -7.39 5.31
N GLU A 124 9.57 -8.08 4.42
CA GLU A 124 10.82 -7.57 3.81
C GLU A 124 10.62 -6.28 3.01
N LYS A 125 9.41 -6.00 2.55
CA LYS A 125 9.04 -4.80 1.78
C LYS A 125 8.34 -3.73 2.61
N ASP A 126 8.19 -3.95 3.91
CA ASP A 126 7.40 -3.09 4.79
C ASP A 126 5.96 -2.86 4.29
N VAL A 127 5.37 -3.87 3.62
CA VAL A 127 4.00 -3.82 3.09
C VAL A 127 3.05 -4.49 4.09
N PRO A 128 2.21 -3.71 4.81
CA PRO A 128 1.27 -4.27 5.78
C PRO A 128 0.20 -5.13 5.09
N ASN A 129 -0.30 -6.14 5.80
CA ASN A 129 -1.46 -6.94 5.38
C ASN A 129 -2.62 -6.66 6.34
N LEU A 130 -3.64 -5.97 5.84
CA LEU A 130 -4.80 -5.57 6.63
C LEU A 130 -6.00 -6.50 6.38
N PHE A 131 -6.61 -6.94 7.46
CA PHE A 131 -7.83 -7.77 7.45
C PHE A 131 -7.69 -9.03 6.59
N PRO A 132 -6.59 -9.82 6.69
CA PRO A 132 -6.46 -11.04 5.90
C PRO A 132 -7.62 -11.99 6.19
N LEU A 133 -8.21 -12.56 5.16
CA LEU A 133 -9.22 -13.62 5.27
C LEU A 133 -8.52 -14.95 5.52
N SER A 134 -7.96 -15.05 6.72
CA SER A 134 -7.10 -16.15 7.18
C SER A 134 -7.41 -16.48 8.64
N ALA A 135 -7.40 -17.76 8.97
CA ALA A 135 -7.46 -18.25 10.35
C ALA A 135 -6.06 -18.64 10.89
N ALA A 136 -5.00 -18.16 10.26
CA ALA A 136 -3.64 -18.50 10.66
C ALA A 136 -3.29 -17.84 12.00
N ARG A 137 -2.88 -18.66 12.98
CA ARG A 137 -2.39 -18.18 14.27
C ARG A 137 -1.12 -17.30 14.11
N SER A 138 -0.30 -17.60 13.11
CA SER A 138 0.89 -16.81 12.75
C SER A 138 0.60 -15.35 12.39
N MET A 139 -0.66 -14.98 12.08
CA MET A 139 -1.06 -13.59 11.85
C MET A 139 -1.29 -12.81 13.14
N THR A 140 -1.36 -13.49 14.28
CA THR A 140 -1.71 -12.87 15.56
C THR A 140 -0.77 -13.24 16.71
N ASP A 141 0.03 -14.30 16.57
CA ASP A 141 0.87 -14.81 17.65
C ASP A 141 2.16 -15.47 17.09
N PRO A 142 3.37 -14.98 17.43
CA PRO A 142 3.60 -13.73 18.15
C PRO A 142 3.21 -12.51 17.32
N LEU A 143 2.92 -11.38 18.01
CA LEU A 143 2.64 -10.12 17.32
C LEU A 143 3.91 -9.64 16.60
N HIS A 144 3.92 -9.71 15.29
CA HIS A 144 4.95 -9.10 14.44
C HIS A 144 4.60 -7.61 14.27
N ARG A 145 5.43 -6.76 14.85
CA ARG A 145 5.33 -5.30 14.75
C ARG A 145 6.41 -4.75 13.85
#